data_5b10de36ea02cd59d0bf03bb98d371dc
#
_entry.id   5b10de36ea02cd59d0bf03bb98d371dc
#
_cell.length_a   1.000
_cell.length_b   1.000
_cell.length_c   1.000
_cell.angle_alpha   90.00
_cell.angle_beta   90.00
_cell.angle_gamma   90.00
#
_symmetry.space_group_name_H-M   'P 1'
#
loop_
_entity.id
_entity.type
_entity.pdbx_description
1 polymer ?
#
loop_
_entity_poly.entity_id
_entity_poly.type
_entity_poly.pdbx_seq_one_letter_code
_entity_poly.pdbx_strand_id
1 'polypeptide(L)'
;MQPGFGIRPRGVSDPWKVHPIKHIKIGKEMKAKHLLLALAAIGGAFEALACTGISLTAADGSYIQSRTIEWGNSALESMYVVIPRGERLQSLTPDGQTGLSFKARYGVVGLAVVEKQFIAEGINEAGLSAGLFFFPQYGSYETYQPAQSARTLVDLEVAQWILTQFSTIDEVKAAIGGVRIVGLEANAVVHWRIGEPSGRQVVLEIVGGVPHFYENEVGVLTNAPGFEWQVTNLNNYVNLRPGDVEPCKIGEKTLRAFGATAGFLGLPGDDTPPSRFVRAAFFRATAPVRATAFATVQECFHLLNNFDVPIGLEHPAGKCPDIPSATQWTSAIDLTHRVVYYKTAYNNTIRCIDLSQIDFARVSYQVHPLDRTQTQPVERITIR
;
A
#
# COMPACT_ATOMS: atom_id res chain seq x y z
N MET A 1 -23.76 -64.62 -2.69
CA MET A 1 -24.58 -63.57 -2.03
C MET A 1 -23.62 -62.60 -1.38
N GLN A 2 -23.41 -61.44 -1.99
CA GLN A 2 -22.68 -60.34 -1.37
C GLN A 2 -23.64 -59.14 -1.24
N PRO A 3 -23.68 -58.43 -0.11
CA PRO A 3 -24.57 -57.26 0.02
C PRO A 3 -23.90 -56.04 -0.58
N GLY A 4 -24.64 -55.38 -1.49
CA GLY A 4 -24.24 -54.10 -2.12
C GLY A 4 -24.35 -52.93 -1.12
N PHE A 5 -23.26 -52.17 -1.01
CA PHE A 5 -23.26 -50.88 -0.35
C PHE A 5 -23.70 -49.78 -1.32
N GLY A 6 -24.95 -49.34 -1.19
CA GLY A 6 -25.46 -48.18 -1.90
C GLY A 6 -24.99 -46.87 -1.23
N ILE A 7 -24.05 -46.15 -1.86
CA ILE A 7 -23.69 -44.80 -1.45
C ILE A 7 -24.69 -43.85 -2.12
N ARG A 8 -25.54 -43.18 -1.31
CA ARG A 8 -26.34 -42.04 -1.77
C ARG A 8 -25.44 -40.82 -1.89
N PRO A 9 -25.47 -40.06 -2.98
CA PRO A 9 -24.74 -38.79 -3.06
C PRO A 9 -25.40 -37.82 -2.12
N ARG A 10 -24.60 -37.31 -1.14
CA ARG A 10 -24.96 -36.11 -0.36
C ARG A 10 -24.96 -34.91 -1.30
N GLY A 11 -26.05 -34.13 -1.26
CA GLY A 11 -26.19 -32.95 -2.07
C GLY A 11 -24.99 -32.01 -1.90
N VAL A 12 -24.30 -31.74 -2.99
CA VAL A 12 -23.24 -30.74 -3.10
C VAL A 12 -23.94 -29.39 -3.04
N SER A 13 -23.83 -28.70 -1.92
CA SER A 13 -24.20 -27.28 -1.85
C SER A 13 -23.27 -26.51 -2.77
N ASP A 14 -23.85 -25.72 -3.66
CA ASP A 14 -23.15 -24.83 -4.58
C ASP A 14 -22.23 -23.90 -3.77
N PRO A 15 -20.89 -24.00 -3.89
CA PRO A 15 -19.94 -23.21 -3.12
C PRO A 15 -19.94 -21.72 -3.51
N TRP A 16 -20.70 -21.32 -4.52
CA TRP A 16 -20.76 -19.97 -5.07
C TRP A 16 -22.03 -19.18 -4.69
N LYS A 17 -22.88 -19.68 -3.81
CA LYS A 17 -24.00 -18.88 -3.29
C LYS A 17 -23.50 -17.80 -2.35
N VAL A 18 -23.23 -16.64 -2.91
CA VAL A 18 -22.99 -15.39 -2.16
C VAL A 18 -24.31 -14.99 -1.48
N HIS A 19 -24.34 -15.03 -0.15
CA HIS A 19 -25.44 -14.42 0.59
C HIS A 19 -25.32 -12.89 0.48
N PRO A 20 -26.40 -12.17 0.16
CA PRO A 20 -26.34 -10.71 0.06
C PRO A 20 -26.00 -10.12 1.44
N ILE A 21 -24.84 -9.45 1.52
CA ILE A 21 -24.45 -8.65 2.66
C ILE A 21 -25.47 -7.53 2.78
N LYS A 22 -26.10 -7.42 3.96
CA LYS A 22 -27.01 -6.31 4.27
C LYS A 22 -26.27 -4.99 4.10
N HIS A 23 -26.65 -4.22 3.10
CA HIS A 23 -26.17 -2.86 2.88
C HIS A 23 -26.43 -2.04 4.17
N ILE A 24 -25.36 -1.73 4.89
CA ILE A 24 -25.38 -0.68 5.90
C ILE A 24 -25.53 0.63 5.12
N LYS A 25 -26.66 1.30 5.30
CA LYS A 25 -26.90 2.63 4.71
C LYS A 25 -25.82 3.58 5.23
N ILE A 26 -24.91 3.98 4.35
CA ILE A 26 -23.98 5.08 4.58
C ILE A 26 -24.85 6.36 4.66
N GLY A 27 -25.14 6.77 5.85
CA GLY A 27 -25.95 7.97 6.11
C GLY A 27 -25.90 8.33 7.57
N LYS A 28 -24.97 9.17 7.90
CA LYS A 28 -24.80 10.17 8.97
C LYS A 28 -23.37 10.11 9.48
N GLU A 29 -22.74 11.29 9.61
CA GLU A 29 -21.45 11.48 10.27
C GLU A 29 -21.38 10.63 11.55
N MET A 30 -20.56 9.59 11.53
CA MET A 30 -20.31 8.79 12.72
C MET A 30 -19.63 9.70 13.75
N LYS A 31 -20.21 9.84 14.93
CA LYS A 31 -19.55 10.58 16.02
C LYS A 31 -18.24 9.90 16.34
N ALA A 32 -17.19 10.66 16.59
CA ALA A 32 -15.81 10.19 16.88
C ALA A 32 -15.75 9.01 17.90
N LYS A 33 -16.71 8.90 18.82
CA LYS A 33 -16.86 7.77 19.75
C LYS A 33 -17.16 6.42 19.08
N HIS A 34 -17.85 6.40 17.95
CA HIS A 34 -18.15 5.17 17.21
C HIS A 34 -16.98 4.75 16.34
N LEU A 35 -16.18 5.72 15.87
CA LEU A 35 -14.94 5.49 15.17
C LEU A 35 -13.90 4.85 16.10
N LEU A 36 -13.72 5.38 17.31
CA LEU A 36 -12.84 4.81 18.34
C LEU A 36 -13.28 3.39 18.74
N LEU A 37 -14.60 3.11 18.80
CA LEU A 37 -15.13 1.76 19.06
C LEU A 37 -14.91 0.82 17.87
N ALA A 38 -14.99 1.29 16.63
CA ALA A 38 -14.69 0.49 15.45
C ALA A 38 -13.18 0.18 15.37
N LEU A 39 -12.32 1.16 15.64
CA LEU A 39 -10.86 1.00 15.70
C LEU A 39 -10.42 0.13 16.90
N ALA A 40 -11.07 0.26 18.07
CA ALA A 40 -10.79 -0.59 19.22
C ALA A 40 -11.22 -2.06 19.00
N ALA A 41 -12.26 -2.31 18.20
CA ALA A 41 -12.61 -3.67 17.76
C ALA A 41 -11.58 -4.26 16.76
N ILE A 42 -10.83 -3.41 16.07
CA ILE A 42 -9.70 -3.76 15.19
C ILE A 42 -8.39 -3.89 16.01
N GLY A 43 -8.29 -3.20 17.15
CA GLY A 43 -7.09 -3.03 17.98
C GLY A 43 -6.48 -4.30 18.61
N GLY A 44 -7.12 -5.46 18.49
CA GLY A 44 -6.54 -6.76 18.87
C GLY A 44 -5.81 -7.50 17.75
N ALA A 45 -5.69 -6.93 16.55
CA ALA A 45 -5.34 -7.68 15.33
C ALA A 45 -4.38 -6.96 14.35
N PHE A 46 -3.64 -5.94 14.80
CA PHE A 46 -2.68 -5.22 13.94
C PHE A 46 -1.40 -6.01 13.58
N GLU A 47 -1.32 -7.29 13.93
CA GLU A 47 -0.12 -8.11 13.66
C GLU A 47 0.01 -8.57 12.20
N ALA A 48 -1.02 -8.40 11.36
CA ALA A 48 -1.05 -8.90 9.98
C ALA A 48 -1.19 -7.75 8.96
N LEU A 49 -0.26 -6.80 8.96
CA LEU A 49 -0.14 -5.74 7.97
C LEU A 49 1.21 -5.81 7.28
N ALA A 50 1.20 -6.10 6.00
CA ALA A 50 2.37 -6.02 5.17
C ALA A 50 2.13 -4.98 4.05
N CYS A 51 3.20 -4.44 3.51
CA CYS A 51 3.16 -3.50 2.39
C CYS A 51 4.47 -3.61 1.63
N THR A 52 4.41 -3.57 0.30
CA THR A 52 5.62 -3.52 -0.53
C THR A 52 5.47 -2.40 -1.56
N GLY A 53 6.35 -1.40 -1.50
CA GLY A 53 6.40 -0.29 -2.44
C GLY A 53 7.64 -0.34 -3.31
N ILE A 54 7.47 -0.05 -4.59
CA ILE A 54 8.55 0.10 -5.57
C ILE A 54 8.36 1.35 -6.41
N SER A 55 9.41 1.78 -7.12
CA SER A 55 9.30 2.82 -8.13
C SER A 55 10.13 2.46 -9.36
N LEU A 56 9.65 2.83 -10.55
CA LEU A 56 10.33 2.65 -11.83
C LEU A 56 10.27 3.94 -12.65
N THR A 57 11.27 4.14 -13.51
CA THR A 57 11.31 5.23 -14.48
C THR A 57 11.23 4.64 -15.88
N ALA A 58 10.35 5.16 -16.72
CA ALA A 58 10.22 4.80 -18.12
C ALA A 58 11.29 5.50 -18.98
N ALA A 59 11.50 5.02 -20.21
CA ALA A 59 12.43 5.64 -21.16
C ALA A 59 11.99 7.05 -21.62
N ASP A 60 10.68 7.34 -21.57
CA ASP A 60 10.10 8.67 -21.84
C ASP A 60 10.25 9.64 -20.65
N GLY A 61 10.89 9.21 -19.54
CA GLY A 61 11.10 10.01 -18.33
C GLY A 61 9.94 9.93 -17.33
N SER A 62 8.86 9.23 -17.65
CA SER A 62 7.72 9.07 -16.72
C SER A 62 8.15 8.31 -15.46
N TYR A 63 7.75 8.82 -14.30
CA TYR A 63 8.07 8.23 -13.00
C TYR A 63 6.84 7.59 -12.37
N ILE A 64 6.94 6.30 -12.09
CA ILE A 64 5.86 5.47 -11.58
C ILE A 64 6.20 5.00 -10.15
N GLN A 65 5.31 5.28 -9.19
CA GLN A 65 5.34 4.67 -7.86
C GLN A 65 4.22 3.65 -7.74
N SER A 66 4.53 2.49 -7.19
CA SER A 66 3.58 1.39 -7.09
C SER A 66 3.71 0.70 -5.73
N ARG A 67 2.61 0.08 -5.27
CA ARG A 67 2.62 -0.67 -4.01
C ARG A 67 1.54 -1.74 -3.96
N THR A 68 1.74 -2.72 -3.08
CA THR A 68 0.70 -3.60 -2.53
C THR A 68 0.26 -3.12 -1.16
N ILE A 69 -0.95 -3.46 -0.73
CA ILE A 69 -1.41 -3.34 0.66
C ILE A 69 -1.98 -4.68 1.10
N GLU A 70 -1.48 -5.18 2.20
CA GLU A 70 -1.88 -6.45 2.78
C GLU A 70 -2.66 -6.21 4.08
N TRP A 71 -3.72 -6.98 4.25
CA TRP A 71 -4.55 -7.04 5.44
C TRP A 71 -5.12 -8.44 5.59
N GLY A 72 -4.59 -9.22 6.53
CA GLY A 72 -4.95 -10.62 6.72
C GLY A 72 -6.09 -10.88 7.71
N ASN A 73 -6.76 -9.84 8.23
CA ASN A 73 -7.78 -10.02 9.27
C ASN A 73 -9.21 -10.15 8.71
N SER A 74 -9.51 -9.38 7.66
CA SER A 74 -10.83 -9.30 7.04
C SER A 74 -10.71 -8.64 5.66
N ALA A 75 -11.79 -8.56 4.92
CA ALA A 75 -11.87 -7.65 3.78
C ALA A 75 -11.66 -6.20 4.28
N LEU A 76 -10.58 -5.57 3.83
CA LEU A 76 -10.28 -4.19 4.16
C LEU A 76 -11.23 -3.27 3.38
N GLU A 77 -12.04 -2.50 4.09
CA GLU A 77 -12.86 -1.48 3.46
C GLU A 77 -11.98 -0.45 2.78
N SER A 78 -11.93 -0.51 1.47
CA SER A 78 -11.06 0.32 0.64
C SER A 78 -11.87 1.14 -0.35
N MET A 79 -11.47 2.40 -0.51
CA MET A 79 -12.20 3.38 -1.33
C MET A 79 -11.22 4.29 -2.06
N TYR A 80 -11.65 4.87 -3.19
CA TYR A 80 -10.97 6.05 -3.69
C TYR A 80 -11.74 7.30 -3.27
N VAL A 81 -10.97 8.34 -2.97
CA VAL A 81 -11.50 9.64 -2.58
C VAL A 81 -11.01 10.71 -3.55
N VAL A 82 -11.88 11.67 -3.83
CA VAL A 82 -11.54 12.88 -4.59
C VAL A 82 -11.77 14.08 -3.67
N ILE A 83 -10.69 14.79 -3.34
CA ILE A 83 -10.73 15.96 -2.47
C ILE A 83 -10.59 17.21 -3.34
N PRO A 84 -11.58 18.13 -3.39
CA PRO A 84 -11.48 19.36 -4.15
C PRO A 84 -10.54 20.37 -3.52
N ARG A 85 -10.04 21.32 -4.32
CA ARG A 85 -9.42 22.52 -3.76
C ARG A 85 -10.39 23.28 -2.88
N GLY A 86 -9.90 23.79 -1.78
CA GLY A 86 -10.70 24.59 -0.86
C GLY A 86 -11.52 23.79 0.15
N GLU A 87 -11.49 22.44 0.10
CA GLU A 87 -12.14 21.61 1.12
C GLU A 87 -11.58 21.93 2.51
N ARG A 88 -12.48 22.01 3.49
CA ARG A 88 -12.11 22.19 4.88
C ARG A 88 -11.95 20.83 5.54
N LEU A 89 -10.75 20.55 6.00
CA LEU A 89 -10.36 19.30 6.61
C LEU A 89 -9.98 19.54 8.06
N GLN A 90 -10.20 18.54 8.88
CA GLN A 90 -9.91 18.58 10.30
C GLN A 90 -9.40 17.22 10.76
N SER A 91 -8.25 17.21 11.41
CA SER A 91 -7.71 16.00 11.98
C SER A 91 -8.51 15.51 13.18
N LEU A 92 -8.51 14.21 13.37
CA LEU A 92 -8.96 13.56 14.59
C LEU A 92 -7.97 13.80 15.74
N THR A 93 -8.37 13.41 16.94
CA THR A 93 -7.49 13.32 18.11
C THR A 93 -7.78 12.01 18.86
N PRO A 94 -6.82 11.46 19.62
CA PRO A 94 -7.01 10.20 20.35
C PRO A 94 -8.16 10.24 21.40
N ASP A 95 -8.50 11.41 21.90
CA ASP A 95 -9.62 11.61 22.84
C ASP A 95 -10.94 11.95 22.17
N GLY A 96 -11.01 11.91 20.82
CA GLY A 96 -12.20 12.20 20.03
C GLY A 96 -12.58 13.68 19.96
N GLN A 97 -11.65 14.58 20.30
CA GLN A 97 -11.79 16.00 20.05
C GLN A 97 -11.37 16.34 18.62
N THR A 98 -11.28 17.63 18.33
CA THR A 98 -10.86 18.11 17.01
C THR A 98 -9.40 18.52 17.06
N GLY A 99 -8.61 18.01 16.10
CA GLY A 99 -7.21 18.32 15.91
C GLY A 99 -6.98 19.49 14.97
N LEU A 100 -5.86 19.44 14.27
CA LEU A 100 -5.44 20.44 13.28
C LEU A 100 -6.53 20.66 12.23
N SER A 101 -6.90 21.91 12.00
CA SER A 101 -7.82 22.30 10.94
C SER A 101 -7.05 22.96 9.81
N PHE A 102 -7.33 22.58 8.58
CA PHE A 102 -6.67 23.13 7.39
C PHE A 102 -7.60 23.13 6.18
N LYS A 103 -7.21 23.87 5.14
CA LYS A 103 -7.97 23.97 3.91
C LYS A 103 -7.11 23.41 2.77
N ALA A 104 -7.66 22.49 1.98
CA ALA A 104 -6.95 21.90 0.86
C ALA A 104 -6.50 22.97 -0.15
N ARG A 105 -5.21 23.09 -0.35
CA ARG A 105 -4.58 23.96 -1.37
C ARG A 105 -4.58 23.26 -2.73
N TYR A 106 -4.43 21.97 -2.73
CA TYR A 106 -4.38 21.11 -3.92
C TYR A 106 -5.52 20.11 -3.92
N GLY A 107 -6.05 19.84 -5.12
CA GLY A 107 -6.95 18.73 -5.36
C GLY A 107 -6.21 17.39 -5.27
N VAL A 108 -6.87 16.36 -4.74
CA VAL A 108 -6.26 15.07 -4.45
C VAL A 108 -7.12 13.93 -4.96
N VAL A 109 -6.48 12.88 -5.49
CA VAL A 109 -7.05 11.54 -5.62
C VAL A 109 -6.28 10.61 -4.71
N GLY A 110 -6.97 9.98 -3.75
CA GLY A 110 -6.38 9.05 -2.79
C GLY A 110 -7.09 7.71 -2.77
N LEU A 111 -6.33 6.64 -2.50
CA LEU A 111 -6.84 5.33 -2.14
C LEU A 111 -6.81 5.26 -0.61
N ALA A 112 -7.99 5.28 -0.01
CA ALA A 112 -8.18 5.31 1.45
C ALA A 112 -8.64 3.95 1.96
N VAL A 113 -8.39 3.68 3.23
CA VAL A 113 -8.77 2.45 3.92
C VAL A 113 -9.50 2.79 5.21
N VAL A 114 -10.50 2.00 5.56
CA VAL A 114 -11.35 2.12 6.76
C VAL A 114 -12.14 3.42 6.77
N GLU A 115 -11.48 4.58 6.72
CA GLU A 115 -12.10 5.91 6.73
C GLU A 115 -11.58 6.74 5.55
N LYS A 116 -12.44 7.62 5.03
CA LYS A 116 -12.14 8.45 3.85
C LYS A 116 -10.92 9.35 3.99
N GLN A 117 -10.54 9.72 5.21
CA GLN A 117 -9.37 10.54 5.52
C GLN A 117 -8.08 9.74 5.68
N PHE A 118 -8.15 8.41 5.83
CA PHE A 118 -6.97 7.56 5.98
C PHE A 118 -6.43 7.14 4.61
N ILE A 119 -5.83 8.10 3.92
CA ILE A 119 -5.24 7.87 2.60
C ILE A 119 -4.00 6.98 2.75
N ALA A 120 -4.10 5.75 2.26
CA ALA A 120 -2.99 4.80 2.27
C ALA A 120 -2.01 5.04 1.11
N GLU A 121 -2.47 5.58 -0.01
CA GLU A 121 -1.67 5.98 -1.17
C GLU A 121 -2.43 7.02 -1.99
N GLY A 122 -1.76 8.06 -2.50
CA GLY A 122 -2.43 9.06 -3.31
C GLY A 122 -1.48 10.03 -4.01
N ILE A 123 -2.08 10.89 -4.83
CA ILE A 123 -1.38 11.94 -5.57
C ILE A 123 -2.25 13.21 -5.61
N ASN A 124 -1.60 14.36 -5.61
CA ASN A 124 -2.29 15.62 -5.82
C ASN A 124 -2.12 16.14 -7.26
N GLU A 125 -2.85 17.20 -7.59
CA GLU A 125 -2.83 17.82 -8.91
C GLU A 125 -1.47 18.48 -9.28
N ALA A 126 -0.57 18.71 -8.30
CA ALA A 126 0.80 19.17 -8.56
C ALA A 126 1.76 18.02 -8.87
N GLY A 127 1.33 16.75 -8.66
CA GLY A 127 2.12 15.56 -8.91
C GLY A 127 2.83 15.00 -7.66
N LEU A 128 2.74 15.67 -6.50
CA LEU A 128 3.27 15.11 -5.25
C LEU A 128 2.45 13.89 -4.85
N SER A 129 3.12 12.78 -4.57
CA SER A 129 2.52 11.56 -4.03
C SER A 129 2.89 11.35 -2.57
N ALA A 130 2.01 10.73 -1.81
CA ALA A 130 2.28 10.28 -0.45
C ALA A 130 1.52 8.98 -0.17
N GLY A 131 2.19 8.03 0.51
CA GLY A 131 1.60 6.77 0.94
C GLY A 131 2.12 6.36 2.30
N LEU A 132 1.27 5.71 3.10
CA LEU A 132 1.62 5.18 4.42
C LEU A 132 1.91 3.67 4.35
N PHE A 133 2.82 3.21 5.20
CA PHE A 133 3.21 1.82 5.36
C PHE A 133 3.28 1.49 6.85
N PHE A 134 2.86 0.29 7.24
CA PHE A 134 2.89 -0.13 8.63
C PHE A 134 4.32 -0.23 9.16
N PHE A 135 4.58 0.35 10.35
CA PHE A 135 5.92 0.48 10.92
C PHE A 135 5.96 0.14 12.42
N PRO A 136 5.52 -1.07 12.81
CA PRO A 136 5.37 -1.46 14.20
C PRO A 136 6.72 -1.56 14.90
N GLN A 137 6.75 -1.29 16.21
CA GLN A 137 7.90 -1.45 17.12
C GLN A 137 9.07 -0.48 16.91
N TYR A 138 9.18 0.18 15.76
CA TYR A 138 10.28 1.11 15.44
C TYR A 138 9.85 2.56 15.45
N GLY A 139 8.69 2.86 14.91
CA GLY A 139 8.12 4.20 14.97
C GLY A 139 7.59 4.53 16.37
N SER A 140 7.72 5.79 16.76
CA SER A 140 7.16 6.31 17.99
C SER A 140 6.87 7.79 17.87
N TYR A 141 5.64 8.19 18.13
CA TYR A 141 5.16 9.55 17.99
C TYR A 141 5.22 10.32 19.30
N GLU A 142 4.91 11.61 19.24
CA GLU A 142 4.70 12.41 20.44
C GLU A 142 3.48 11.92 21.21
N THR A 143 3.53 12.05 22.54
CA THR A 143 2.35 11.82 23.37
C THR A 143 1.31 12.92 23.12
N TYR A 144 0.06 12.53 22.89
CA TYR A 144 -1.04 13.48 22.72
C TYR A 144 -1.20 14.37 23.95
N GLN A 145 -1.40 15.66 23.71
CA GLN A 145 -1.65 16.67 24.73
C GLN A 145 -2.88 17.49 24.35
N PRO A 146 -4.00 17.42 25.09
CA PRO A 146 -5.24 18.15 24.76
C PRO A 146 -5.04 19.67 24.58
N ALA A 147 -4.15 20.27 25.35
CA ALA A 147 -3.80 21.71 25.22
C ALA A 147 -3.12 22.07 23.88
N GLN A 148 -2.66 21.07 23.13
CA GLN A 148 -1.99 21.22 21.83
C GLN A 148 -2.86 20.66 20.68
N SER A 149 -4.14 20.38 20.92
CA SER A 149 -5.05 19.77 19.94
C SER A 149 -5.06 20.53 18.59
N ALA A 150 -5.05 21.86 18.62
CA ALA A 150 -5.05 22.69 17.41
C ALA A 150 -3.84 22.46 16.47
N ARG A 151 -2.76 21.86 16.95
CA ARG A 151 -1.57 21.46 16.16
C ARG A 151 -1.47 19.95 15.97
N THR A 152 -2.38 19.19 16.54
CA THR A 152 -2.36 17.72 16.51
C THR A 152 -2.85 17.20 15.17
N LEU A 153 -2.03 16.36 14.55
CA LEU A 153 -2.32 15.58 13.34
C LEU A 153 -2.14 14.12 13.68
N VAL A 154 -3.16 13.29 13.47
CA VAL A 154 -3.01 11.84 13.70
C VAL A 154 -2.25 11.20 12.54
N ASP A 155 -1.49 10.17 12.85
CA ASP A 155 -0.58 9.48 11.95
C ASP A 155 -1.25 8.98 10.66
N LEU A 156 -2.46 8.42 10.74
CA LEU A 156 -3.20 7.91 9.59
C LEU A 156 -3.68 9.02 8.63
N GLU A 157 -3.66 10.28 9.05
CA GLU A 157 -4.07 11.45 8.25
C GLU A 157 -2.88 12.24 7.69
N VAL A 158 -1.64 11.87 8.01
CA VAL A 158 -0.43 12.58 7.53
C VAL A 158 -0.36 12.59 6.01
N ALA A 159 -0.67 11.48 5.34
CA ALA A 159 -0.69 11.45 3.87
C ALA A 159 -1.71 12.41 3.28
N GLN A 160 -2.93 12.50 3.85
CA GLN A 160 -3.94 13.47 3.43
C GLN A 160 -3.46 14.91 3.61
N TRP A 161 -2.83 15.22 4.75
CA TRP A 161 -2.28 16.55 5.02
C TRP A 161 -1.17 16.90 4.03
N ILE A 162 -0.22 15.99 3.78
CA ILE A 162 0.84 16.20 2.80
C ILE A 162 0.26 16.50 1.42
N LEU A 163 -0.62 15.65 0.92
CA LEU A 163 -1.19 15.76 -0.42
C LEU A 163 -2.02 17.03 -0.62
N THR A 164 -2.73 17.47 0.43
CA THR A 164 -3.59 18.65 0.31
C THR A 164 -2.86 19.97 0.52
N GLN A 165 -1.68 19.99 1.16
CA GLN A 165 -1.01 21.21 1.55
C GLN A 165 0.23 21.54 0.70
N PHE A 166 0.93 20.57 0.12
CA PHE A 166 2.26 20.74 -0.46
C PHE A 166 2.34 20.26 -1.90
N SER A 167 3.31 20.80 -2.63
CA SER A 167 3.63 20.42 -4.01
C SER A 167 5.02 19.78 -4.13
N THR A 168 5.87 19.92 -3.11
CA THR A 168 7.24 19.40 -3.13
C THR A 168 7.61 18.74 -1.78
N ILE A 169 8.59 17.85 -1.83
CA ILE A 169 9.19 17.22 -0.65
C ILE A 169 9.80 18.27 0.27
N ASP A 170 10.45 19.29 -0.28
CA ASP A 170 11.11 20.33 0.51
C ASP A 170 10.10 21.20 1.28
N GLU A 171 8.92 21.48 0.70
CA GLU A 171 7.83 22.13 1.42
C GLU A 171 7.35 21.27 2.61
N VAL A 172 7.24 19.94 2.45
CA VAL A 172 6.89 19.02 3.54
C VAL A 172 7.96 19.05 4.64
N LYS A 173 9.25 18.95 4.26
CA LYS A 173 10.36 19.01 5.21
C LYS A 173 10.36 20.32 6.03
N ALA A 174 10.06 21.43 5.39
CA ALA A 174 10.01 22.74 6.05
C ALA A 174 8.81 22.87 7.01
N ALA A 175 7.69 22.21 6.69
CA ALA A 175 6.44 22.39 7.43
C ALA A 175 6.22 21.37 8.57
N ILE A 176 6.88 20.20 8.53
CA ILE A 176 6.60 19.07 9.42
C ILE A 176 6.75 19.43 10.91
N GLY A 177 7.70 20.29 11.27
CA GLY A 177 7.91 20.78 12.63
C GLY A 177 6.80 21.72 13.14
N GLY A 178 5.92 22.18 12.26
CA GLY A 178 4.76 23.02 12.61
C GLY A 178 3.57 22.22 13.18
N VAL A 179 3.53 20.91 12.98
CA VAL A 179 2.47 20.01 13.45
C VAL A 179 3.01 19.05 14.51
N ARG A 180 2.11 18.49 15.30
CA ARG A 180 2.40 17.44 16.27
C ARG A 180 1.77 16.15 15.78
N ILE A 181 2.59 15.21 15.33
CA ILE A 181 2.09 13.90 14.88
C ILE A 181 1.96 13.00 16.10
N VAL A 182 0.76 12.44 16.27
CA VAL A 182 0.43 11.52 17.36
C VAL A 182 -0.22 10.25 16.79
N GLY A 183 -0.03 9.11 17.46
CA GLY A 183 -0.74 7.88 17.09
C GLY A 183 -2.22 7.97 17.42
N LEU A 184 -3.06 7.58 16.49
CA LEU A 184 -4.50 7.41 16.78
C LEU A 184 -4.72 6.15 17.63
N GLU A 185 -4.00 5.08 17.33
CA GLU A 185 -4.01 3.80 18.04
C GLU A 185 -2.58 3.40 18.46
N ALA A 186 -2.44 2.84 19.66
CA ALA A 186 -1.12 2.58 20.24
C ALA A 186 -0.23 1.62 19.42
N ASN A 187 -0.84 0.72 18.62
CA ASN A 187 -0.13 -0.32 17.88
C ASN A 187 -0.19 -0.14 16.34
N ALA A 188 -0.79 0.94 15.86
CA ALA A 188 -0.99 1.21 14.42
C ALA A 188 0.06 2.19 13.85
N VAL A 189 1.30 2.10 14.30
CA VAL A 189 2.37 3.01 13.87
C VAL A 189 2.68 2.82 12.39
N VAL A 190 2.83 3.92 11.66
CA VAL A 190 3.13 3.95 10.23
C VAL A 190 4.33 4.85 9.93
N HIS A 191 4.95 4.65 8.77
CA HIS A 191 5.90 5.57 8.15
C HIS A 191 5.43 5.88 6.72
N TRP A 192 6.04 6.85 6.06
CA TRP A 192 5.51 7.36 4.79
C TRP A 192 6.58 7.40 3.71
N ARG A 193 6.15 7.07 2.47
CA ARG A 193 6.87 7.36 1.25
C ARG A 193 6.26 8.61 0.63
N ILE A 194 7.10 9.57 0.23
CA ILE A 194 6.70 10.79 -0.46
C ILE A 194 7.51 10.88 -1.76
N GLY A 195 6.88 11.19 -2.88
CA GLY A 195 7.54 11.22 -4.18
C GLY A 195 7.09 12.38 -5.06
N GLU A 196 7.98 12.80 -5.95
CA GLU A 196 7.80 13.88 -6.91
C GLU A 196 7.89 13.36 -8.36
N PRO A 197 7.30 14.09 -9.33
CA PRO A 197 7.43 13.74 -10.76
C PRO A 197 8.89 13.74 -11.26
N SER A 198 9.78 14.43 -10.58
CA SER A 198 11.23 14.45 -10.88
C SER A 198 11.92 13.10 -10.70
N GLY A 199 11.25 12.13 -10.05
CA GLY A 199 11.84 10.85 -9.65
C GLY A 199 12.45 10.87 -8.24
N ARG A 200 12.54 12.03 -7.61
CA ARG A 200 12.96 12.13 -6.20
C ARG A 200 11.91 11.54 -5.30
N GLN A 201 12.33 10.76 -4.32
CA GLN A 201 11.47 10.23 -3.27
C GLN A 201 12.19 10.14 -1.93
N VAL A 202 11.43 10.30 -0.87
CA VAL A 202 11.93 10.18 0.50
C VAL A 202 11.06 9.25 1.33
N VAL A 203 11.66 8.67 2.36
CA VAL A 203 10.95 7.99 3.45
C VAL A 203 10.94 8.93 4.65
N LEU A 204 9.76 9.13 5.23
CA LEU A 204 9.57 9.84 6.49
C LEU A 204 9.28 8.82 7.59
N GLU A 205 10.15 8.77 8.59
CA GLU A 205 9.98 7.97 9.80
C GLU A 205 9.94 8.92 11.01
N ILE A 206 9.07 8.61 11.97
CA ILE A 206 9.03 9.36 13.24
C ILE A 206 9.46 8.42 14.36
N VAL A 207 10.59 8.76 14.99
CA VAL A 207 11.20 7.98 16.06
C VAL A 207 11.45 8.89 17.26
N GLY A 208 10.93 8.52 18.43
CA GLY A 208 11.00 9.37 19.61
C GLY A 208 10.32 10.74 19.45
N GLY A 209 9.29 10.82 18.62
CA GLY A 209 8.60 12.07 18.29
C GLY A 209 9.36 12.96 17.29
N VAL A 210 10.52 12.53 16.79
CA VAL A 210 11.36 13.29 15.86
C VAL A 210 11.17 12.79 14.44
N PRO A 211 10.85 13.65 13.46
CA PRO A 211 10.76 13.27 12.05
C PRO A 211 12.16 13.13 11.44
N HIS A 212 12.39 11.97 10.78
CA HIS A 212 13.59 11.66 10.01
C HIS A 212 13.21 11.48 8.54
N PHE A 213 13.94 12.15 7.64
CA PHE A 213 13.77 12.03 6.20
C PHE A 213 14.98 11.36 5.60
N TYR A 214 14.74 10.25 4.88
CA TYR A 214 15.77 9.50 4.16
C TYR A 214 15.52 9.63 2.67
N GLU A 215 16.52 10.07 1.90
CA GLU A 215 16.44 10.00 0.43
C GLU A 215 16.41 8.53 0.00
N ASN A 216 15.41 8.16 -0.79
CA ASN A 216 15.20 6.76 -1.16
C ASN A 216 15.70 6.48 -2.57
N GLU A 217 17.00 6.31 -2.73
CA GLU A 217 17.65 5.99 -4.00
C GLU A 217 17.42 4.51 -4.43
N VAL A 218 17.17 3.63 -3.45
CA VAL A 218 16.85 2.22 -3.72
C VAL A 218 15.48 2.06 -4.38
N GLY A 219 14.58 3.02 -4.18
CA GLY A 219 13.24 3.01 -4.76
C GLY A 219 12.30 1.94 -4.21
N VAL A 220 12.55 1.45 -3.00
CA VAL A 220 11.76 0.41 -2.32
C VAL A 220 11.39 0.88 -0.92
N LEU A 221 10.21 0.52 -0.46
CA LEU A 221 9.81 0.62 0.94
C LEU A 221 8.93 -0.59 1.28
N THR A 222 9.17 -1.16 2.47
CA THR A 222 8.29 -2.20 3.04
C THR A 222 7.78 -1.74 4.43
N ASN A 223 8.08 -2.49 5.47
CA ASN A 223 7.64 -2.21 6.83
C ASN A 223 8.87 -2.11 7.76
N ALA A 224 8.69 -2.45 9.05
CA ALA A 224 9.81 -2.55 9.99
C ALA A 224 10.84 -3.65 9.58
N PRO A 225 12.12 -3.49 9.93
CA PRO A 225 12.73 -2.37 10.68
C PRO A 225 12.89 -1.10 9.84
N GLY A 226 13.50 -0.05 10.44
CA GLY A 226 13.67 1.27 9.82
C GLY A 226 14.41 1.24 8.48
N PHE A 227 14.19 2.26 7.67
CA PHE A 227 14.67 2.34 6.28
C PHE A 227 16.19 2.22 6.16
N GLU A 228 16.96 2.91 6.99
CA GLU A 228 18.43 2.82 6.97
C GLU A 228 18.94 1.40 7.26
N TRP A 229 18.26 0.70 8.20
CA TRP A 229 18.59 -0.69 8.47
C TRP A 229 18.32 -1.58 7.25
N GLN A 230 17.17 -1.39 6.58
CA GLN A 230 16.81 -2.14 5.38
C GLN A 230 17.85 -1.95 4.27
N VAL A 231 18.27 -0.70 4.03
CA VAL A 231 19.32 -0.39 3.04
C VAL A 231 20.66 -1.01 3.44
N THR A 232 21.02 -0.91 4.73
CA THR A 232 22.26 -1.54 5.24
C THR A 232 22.25 -3.05 5.07
N ASN A 233 21.10 -3.70 5.30
CA ASN A 233 20.94 -5.14 5.13
C ASN A 233 21.17 -5.63 3.70
N LEU A 234 20.99 -4.79 2.67
CA LEU A 234 21.29 -5.15 1.29
C LEU A 234 22.76 -5.57 1.09
N ASN A 235 23.70 -5.10 1.93
CA ASN A 235 25.10 -5.49 1.87
C ASN A 235 25.31 -7.00 2.11
N ASN A 236 24.40 -7.67 2.81
CA ASN A 236 24.46 -9.13 2.99
C ASN A 236 24.19 -9.90 1.69
N TYR A 237 23.68 -9.23 0.66
CA TYR A 237 23.23 -9.80 -0.61
C TYR A 237 24.04 -9.31 -1.81
N VAL A 238 25.23 -8.75 -1.58
CA VAL A 238 26.11 -8.19 -2.62
C VAL A 238 26.53 -9.23 -3.67
N ASN A 239 26.42 -10.52 -3.35
CA ASN A 239 26.70 -11.63 -4.26
C ASN A 239 25.58 -11.90 -5.28
N LEU A 240 24.35 -11.42 -5.03
CA LEU A 240 23.22 -11.64 -5.92
C LEU A 240 23.39 -10.85 -7.23
N ARG A 241 23.11 -11.50 -8.34
CA ARG A 241 23.14 -10.92 -9.68
C ARG A 241 22.11 -11.57 -10.60
N PRO A 242 21.59 -10.84 -11.59
CA PRO A 242 20.65 -11.43 -12.55
C PRO A 242 21.33 -12.47 -13.45
N GLY A 243 20.53 -13.39 -13.97
CA GLY A 243 20.96 -14.35 -14.97
C GLY A 243 21.61 -15.61 -14.40
N ASP A 244 22.31 -16.30 -15.26
CA ASP A 244 22.99 -17.56 -14.97
C ASP A 244 24.38 -17.31 -14.34
N VAL A 245 24.99 -18.37 -13.87
CA VAL A 245 26.39 -18.39 -13.37
C VAL A 245 27.21 -19.35 -14.20
N GLU A 246 28.47 -18.96 -14.45
CA GLU A 246 29.40 -19.78 -15.19
C GLU A 246 29.70 -21.10 -14.47
N PRO A 247 29.87 -22.21 -15.21
CA PRO A 247 30.29 -23.47 -14.63
C PRO A 247 31.65 -23.33 -13.90
N CYS A 248 31.76 -24.00 -12.77
CA CYS A 248 33.03 -24.06 -12.02
C CYS A 248 33.46 -25.51 -11.75
N LYS A 249 34.71 -25.72 -11.39
CA LYS A 249 35.25 -27.05 -11.04
C LYS A 249 35.57 -27.16 -9.56
N ILE A 250 35.23 -28.31 -9.00
CA ILE A 250 35.72 -28.76 -7.71
C ILE A 250 36.39 -30.11 -7.92
N GLY A 251 37.72 -30.13 -7.85
CA GLY A 251 38.51 -31.27 -8.31
C GLY A 251 38.24 -31.57 -9.79
N GLU A 252 37.92 -32.80 -10.12
CA GLU A 252 37.60 -33.22 -11.50
C GLU A 252 36.13 -33.01 -11.88
N LYS A 253 35.26 -32.64 -10.91
CA LYS A 253 33.84 -32.48 -11.16
C LYS A 253 33.51 -31.07 -11.64
N THR A 254 32.86 -30.95 -12.78
CA THR A 254 32.28 -29.69 -13.24
C THR A 254 30.90 -29.51 -12.66
N LEU A 255 30.67 -28.38 -11.93
CA LEU A 255 29.38 -27.93 -11.43
C LEU A 255 28.76 -26.98 -12.45
N ARG A 256 27.43 -27.10 -12.64
CA ARG A 256 26.64 -26.26 -13.56
C ARG A 256 25.39 -25.81 -12.84
N ALA A 257 24.94 -24.62 -13.15
CA ALA A 257 23.67 -24.10 -12.67
C ALA A 257 22.47 -24.95 -13.15
N PHE A 258 21.39 -24.99 -12.35
CA PHE A 258 20.14 -25.66 -12.71
C PHE A 258 19.16 -24.75 -13.47
N GLY A 259 19.52 -23.53 -13.81
CA GLY A 259 18.66 -22.63 -14.56
C GLY A 259 19.23 -21.22 -14.64
N ALA A 260 18.65 -20.43 -15.55
CA ALA A 260 19.10 -19.09 -15.91
C ALA A 260 18.90 -18.02 -14.81
N THR A 261 18.45 -18.40 -13.62
CA THR A 261 18.29 -17.51 -12.45
C THR A 261 19.24 -17.88 -11.30
N ALA A 262 20.25 -18.70 -11.56
CA ALA A 262 21.17 -19.18 -10.53
C ALA A 262 21.96 -18.06 -9.83
N GLY A 263 22.13 -16.91 -10.49
CA GLY A 263 22.74 -15.72 -9.88
C GLY A 263 21.93 -15.13 -8.71
N PHE A 264 20.65 -15.50 -8.58
CA PHE A 264 19.78 -15.14 -7.44
C PHE A 264 19.66 -16.24 -6.37
N LEU A 265 20.52 -17.27 -6.42
CA LEU A 265 20.53 -18.28 -5.37
C LEU A 265 20.88 -17.63 -4.03
N GLY A 266 19.96 -17.77 -3.04
CA GLY A 266 20.04 -17.10 -1.74
C GLY A 266 19.17 -15.84 -1.63
N LEU A 267 18.46 -15.44 -2.70
CA LEU A 267 17.42 -14.42 -2.58
C LEU A 267 16.35 -14.91 -1.59
N PRO A 268 16.02 -14.13 -0.53
CA PRO A 268 15.07 -14.57 0.48
C PRO A 268 13.66 -14.72 -0.09
N GLY A 269 12.98 -15.82 0.22
CA GLY A 269 11.68 -16.20 -0.36
C GLY A 269 10.48 -16.02 0.56
N ASP A 270 10.69 -15.72 1.85
CA ASP A 270 9.61 -15.51 2.81
C ASP A 270 9.00 -14.09 2.69
N ASP A 271 7.84 -13.88 3.33
CA ASP A 271 7.08 -12.63 3.24
C ASP A 271 7.33 -11.66 4.40
N THR A 272 8.38 -11.87 5.20
CA THR A 272 8.79 -10.87 6.20
C THR A 272 9.24 -9.56 5.53
N PRO A 273 9.06 -8.40 6.19
CA PRO A 273 9.43 -7.11 5.60
C PRO A 273 10.88 -7.04 5.10
N PRO A 274 11.91 -7.52 5.83
CA PRO A 274 13.28 -7.52 5.33
C PRO A 274 13.47 -8.37 4.06
N SER A 275 12.86 -9.54 4.01
CA SER A 275 12.93 -10.43 2.85
C SER A 275 12.25 -9.84 1.62
N ARG A 276 11.07 -9.20 1.81
CA ARG A 276 10.37 -8.49 0.75
C ARG A 276 11.15 -7.26 0.27
N PHE A 277 11.82 -6.52 1.17
CA PHE A 277 12.65 -5.38 0.81
C PHE A 277 13.80 -5.82 -0.11
N VAL A 278 14.53 -6.87 0.25
CA VAL A 278 15.63 -7.43 -0.55
C VAL A 278 15.11 -7.88 -1.92
N ARG A 279 14.04 -8.71 -1.98
CA ARG A 279 13.46 -9.15 -3.25
C ARG A 279 13.05 -7.97 -4.14
N ALA A 280 12.34 -7.01 -3.57
CA ALA A 280 11.86 -5.83 -4.30
C ALA A 280 13.03 -4.99 -4.84
N ALA A 281 14.10 -4.80 -4.06
CA ALA A 281 15.30 -4.06 -4.49
C ALA A 281 15.95 -4.72 -5.69
N PHE A 282 16.16 -6.04 -5.66
CA PHE A 282 16.79 -6.77 -6.77
C PHE A 282 15.86 -6.86 -7.99
N PHE A 283 14.57 -7.13 -7.82
CA PHE A 283 13.63 -7.18 -8.94
C PHE A 283 13.50 -5.80 -9.62
N ARG A 284 13.43 -4.73 -8.84
CA ARG A 284 13.43 -3.37 -9.37
C ARG A 284 14.71 -3.05 -10.12
N ALA A 285 15.88 -3.37 -9.54
CA ALA A 285 17.18 -3.06 -10.14
C ALA A 285 17.44 -3.81 -11.44
N THR A 286 16.82 -4.97 -11.65
CA THR A 286 16.98 -5.82 -12.84
C THR A 286 15.82 -5.71 -13.82
N ALA A 287 14.78 -4.96 -13.48
CA ALA A 287 13.64 -4.72 -14.36
C ALA A 287 14.08 -4.00 -15.64
N PRO A 288 13.58 -4.41 -16.81
CA PRO A 288 13.86 -3.71 -18.05
C PRO A 288 13.18 -2.33 -18.04
N VAL A 289 13.91 -1.32 -18.54
CA VAL A 289 13.32 0.01 -18.75
C VAL A 289 12.30 -0.07 -19.89
N ARG A 290 11.04 0.24 -19.59
CA ARG A 290 9.95 0.24 -20.57
C ARG A 290 9.88 1.57 -21.31
N ALA A 291 9.37 1.53 -22.55
CA ALA A 291 9.37 2.71 -23.43
C ALA A 291 8.40 3.82 -22.94
N THR A 292 7.27 3.47 -22.34
CA THR A 292 6.20 4.40 -21.98
C THR A 292 5.74 4.24 -20.54
N ALA A 293 5.07 5.26 -20.02
CA ALA A 293 4.46 5.26 -18.69
C ALA A 293 3.59 4.02 -18.46
N PHE A 294 2.62 3.72 -19.35
CA PHE A 294 1.71 2.60 -19.15
C PHE A 294 2.40 1.23 -19.22
N ALA A 295 3.38 1.06 -20.11
CA ALA A 295 4.19 -0.16 -20.14
C ALA A 295 4.99 -0.33 -18.82
N THR A 296 5.42 0.77 -18.20
CA THR A 296 6.09 0.76 -16.89
C THR A 296 5.11 0.46 -15.76
N VAL A 297 3.87 0.95 -15.84
CA VAL A 297 2.78 0.55 -14.92
C VAL A 297 2.55 -0.95 -14.97
N GLN A 298 2.50 -1.55 -16.17
CA GLN A 298 2.35 -3.00 -16.32
C GLN A 298 3.55 -3.75 -15.73
N GLU A 299 4.78 -3.26 -15.92
CA GLU A 299 5.98 -3.83 -15.31
C GLU A 299 5.91 -3.76 -13.77
N CYS A 300 5.47 -2.64 -13.20
CA CYS A 300 5.26 -2.51 -11.76
C CYS A 300 4.27 -3.58 -11.25
N PHE A 301 3.16 -3.81 -11.93
CA PHE A 301 2.21 -4.86 -11.54
C PHE A 301 2.81 -6.27 -11.67
N HIS A 302 3.64 -6.54 -12.70
CA HIS A 302 4.35 -7.81 -12.84
C HIS A 302 5.32 -8.05 -11.68
N LEU A 303 6.11 -7.07 -11.31
CA LEU A 303 7.03 -7.18 -10.18
C LEU A 303 6.26 -7.40 -8.87
N LEU A 304 5.21 -6.61 -8.65
CA LEU A 304 4.42 -6.67 -7.42
C LEU A 304 3.55 -7.94 -7.29
N ASN A 305 3.28 -8.67 -8.37
CA ASN A 305 2.65 -9.99 -8.27
C ASN A 305 3.50 -11.00 -7.46
N ASN A 306 4.82 -10.77 -7.33
CA ASN A 306 5.68 -11.57 -6.44
C ASN A 306 5.50 -11.26 -4.95
N PHE A 307 4.68 -10.27 -4.63
CA PHE A 307 4.33 -9.83 -3.28
C PHE A 307 2.82 -9.91 -3.04
N ASP A 308 2.11 -10.69 -3.86
CA ASP A 308 0.70 -11.03 -3.65
C ASP A 308 0.64 -12.16 -2.62
N VAL A 309 0.35 -11.80 -1.35
CA VAL A 309 0.47 -12.70 -0.20
C VAL A 309 -0.82 -13.51 -0.04
N PRO A 310 -0.78 -14.85 -0.17
CA PRO A 310 -1.93 -15.70 0.08
C PRO A 310 -2.45 -15.57 1.51
N ILE A 311 -3.77 -15.55 1.69
CA ILE A 311 -4.37 -15.43 3.03
C ILE A 311 -3.93 -16.56 4.00
N GLY A 312 -3.60 -17.72 3.47
CA GLY A 312 -3.07 -18.83 4.28
C GLY A 312 -1.69 -18.59 4.88
N LEU A 313 -0.96 -17.57 4.43
CA LEU A 313 0.36 -17.18 4.96
C LEU A 313 0.27 -15.98 5.91
N GLU A 314 -0.70 -15.11 5.74
CA GLU A 314 -0.82 -13.87 6.51
C GLU A 314 -2.23 -13.73 7.09
N HIS A 315 -2.41 -14.18 8.33
CA HIS A 315 -3.64 -14.01 9.08
C HIS A 315 -3.33 -14.02 10.60
N PRO A 316 -4.23 -13.47 11.45
CA PRO A 316 -4.08 -13.57 12.90
C PRO A 316 -4.01 -15.02 13.37
N ALA A 317 -3.43 -15.24 14.55
CA ALA A 317 -3.47 -16.55 15.19
C ALA A 317 -4.93 -17.03 15.34
N GLY A 318 -5.19 -18.28 14.95
CA GLY A 318 -6.52 -18.88 14.99
C GLY A 318 -7.05 -19.28 13.60
N LYS A 319 -8.32 -19.00 13.34
CA LYS A 319 -8.96 -19.38 12.08
C LYS A 319 -8.61 -18.37 10.97
N CYS A 320 -8.08 -18.89 9.85
CA CYS A 320 -7.88 -18.10 8.63
C CYS A 320 -9.22 -17.50 8.15
N PRO A 321 -9.29 -16.17 7.87
CA PRO A 321 -10.50 -15.54 7.36
C PRO A 321 -10.87 -16.04 5.95
N ASP A 322 -12.15 -15.93 5.60
CA ASP A 322 -12.64 -16.26 4.26
C ASP A 322 -12.57 -15.01 3.36
N ILE A 323 -11.37 -14.68 2.91
CA ILE A 323 -11.09 -13.59 1.95
C ILE A 323 -10.14 -14.11 0.85
N PRO A 324 -10.17 -13.54 -0.36
CA PRO A 324 -9.44 -14.09 -1.51
C PRO A 324 -7.92 -14.02 -1.37
N SER A 325 -7.39 -13.02 -0.67
CA SER A 325 -5.95 -12.78 -0.48
C SER A 325 -5.72 -11.85 0.70
N ALA A 326 -4.56 -11.95 1.35
CA ALA A 326 -4.09 -10.93 2.28
C ALA A 326 -3.76 -9.64 1.54
N THR A 327 -3.21 -9.70 0.32
CA THR A 327 -3.04 -8.55 -0.56
C THR A 327 -4.40 -8.07 -1.06
N GLN A 328 -4.88 -6.96 -0.52
CA GLN A 328 -6.22 -6.44 -0.78
C GLN A 328 -6.31 -5.69 -2.11
N TRP A 329 -5.29 -4.91 -2.41
CA TRP A 329 -5.15 -4.22 -3.69
C TRP A 329 -3.69 -3.87 -4.00
N THR A 330 -3.42 -3.68 -5.29
CA THR A 330 -2.16 -3.17 -5.82
C THR A 330 -2.44 -1.90 -6.60
N SER A 331 -1.64 -0.86 -6.37
CA SER A 331 -1.72 0.40 -7.11
C SER A 331 -0.42 0.72 -7.83
N ALA A 332 -0.54 1.52 -8.89
CA ALA A 332 0.57 2.19 -9.55
C ALA A 332 0.15 3.63 -9.88
N ILE A 333 0.96 4.59 -9.50
CA ILE A 333 0.69 6.01 -9.77
C ILE A 333 1.76 6.54 -10.72
N ASP A 334 1.32 7.01 -11.87
CA ASP A 334 2.13 7.81 -12.78
C ASP A 334 2.16 9.25 -12.26
N LEU A 335 3.26 9.64 -11.64
CA LEU A 335 3.41 10.96 -11.03
C LEU A 335 3.55 12.04 -12.11
N THR A 336 4.14 11.70 -13.25
CA THR A 336 4.38 12.61 -14.35
C THR A 336 3.08 13.03 -15.03
N HIS A 337 2.20 12.06 -15.34
CA HIS A 337 0.92 12.32 -15.98
C HIS A 337 -0.25 12.44 -14.98
N ARG A 338 -0.03 12.16 -13.70
CA ARG A 338 -1.01 12.22 -12.60
C ARG A 338 -2.18 11.26 -12.83
N VAL A 339 -1.86 9.99 -13.08
CA VAL A 339 -2.85 8.93 -13.26
C VAL A 339 -2.67 7.86 -12.20
N VAL A 340 -3.73 7.55 -11.48
CA VAL A 340 -3.78 6.48 -10.49
C VAL A 340 -4.33 5.22 -11.15
N TYR A 341 -3.56 4.14 -11.14
CA TYR A 341 -3.97 2.81 -11.59
C TYR A 341 -4.10 1.87 -10.39
N TYR A 342 -5.07 0.95 -10.43
CA TYR A 342 -5.20 -0.05 -9.37
C TYR A 342 -5.91 -1.32 -9.85
N LYS A 343 -5.65 -2.42 -9.15
CA LYS A 343 -6.39 -3.68 -9.18
C LYS A 343 -6.64 -4.13 -7.73
N THR A 344 -7.61 -5.03 -7.52
CA THR A 344 -7.95 -5.54 -6.18
C THR A 344 -7.91 -7.05 -6.15
N ALA A 345 -7.93 -7.64 -4.94
CA ALA A 345 -8.02 -9.08 -4.75
C ALA A 345 -9.25 -9.72 -5.41
N TYR A 346 -10.33 -8.95 -5.56
CA TYR A 346 -11.58 -9.40 -6.18
C TYR A 346 -11.63 -9.17 -7.68
N ASN A 347 -10.82 -8.26 -8.22
CA ASN A 347 -10.87 -7.87 -9.63
C ASN A 347 -9.48 -7.42 -10.11
N ASN A 348 -8.84 -8.29 -10.90
CA ASN A 348 -7.52 -8.06 -11.48
C ASN A 348 -7.52 -7.13 -12.72
N THR A 349 -8.69 -6.69 -13.18
CA THR A 349 -8.77 -5.70 -14.26
C THR A 349 -8.18 -4.38 -13.77
N ILE A 350 -7.22 -3.85 -14.52
CA ILE A 350 -6.60 -2.55 -14.21
C ILE A 350 -7.64 -1.45 -14.45
N ARG A 351 -7.87 -0.63 -13.43
CA ARG A 351 -8.72 0.57 -13.46
C ARG A 351 -7.84 1.79 -13.27
N CYS A 352 -8.25 2.92 -13.82
CA CYS A 352 -7.49 4.15 -13.66
C CYS A 352 -8.38 5.36 -13.35
N ILE A 353 -7.78 6.35 -12.69
CA ILE A 353 -8.35 7.67 -12.45
C ILE A 353 -7.31 8.68 -12.95
N ASP A 354 -7.68 9.42 -13.98
CA ASP A 354 -6.84 10.47 -14.58
C ASP A 354 -7.20 11.81 -13.98
N LEU A 355 -6.28 12.41 -13.24
CA LEU A 355 -6.50 13.69 -12.56
C LEU A 355 -6.68 14.84 -13.55
N SER A 356 -6.18 14.73 -14.78
CA SER A 356 -6.36 15.76 -15.82
C SER A 356 -7.83 15.92 -16.23
N GLN A 357 -8.66 14.91 -15.98
CA GLN A 357 -10.10 14.92 -16.28
C GLN A 357 -10.93 15.48 -15.13
N ILE A 358 -10.32 15.93 -14.02
CA ILE A 358 -11.02 16.39 -12.82
C ILE A 358 -10.83 17.90 -12.67
N ASP A 359 -11.93 18.67 -12.70
CA ASP A 359 -11.91 20.09 -12.32
C ASP A 359 -11.99 20.21 -10.78
N PHE A 360 -10.84 20.23 -10.14
CA PHE A 360 -10.72 20.33 -8.68
C PHE A 360 -11.25 21.64 -8.08
N ALA A 361 -11.56 22.63 -8.90
CA ALA A 361 -12.22 23.86 -8.43
C ALA A 361 -13.74 23.71 -8.32
N ARG A 362 -14.34 22.72 -9.01
CA ARG A 362 -15.79 22.55 -9.12
C ARG A 362 -16.31 21.22 -8.59
N VAL A 363 -15.47 20.18 -8.60
CA VAL A 363 -15.86 18.86 -8.08
C VAL A 363 -16.19 18.95 -6.57
N SER A 364 -17.17 18.19 -6.12
CA SER A 364 -17.41 18.01 -4.68
C SER A 364 -16.49 16.93 -4.11
N TYR A 365 -16.34 16.88 -2.80
CA TYR A 365 -15.70 15.74 -2.13
C TYR A 365 -16.45 14.45 -2.46
N GLN A 366 -15.75 13.45 -2.99
CA GLN A 366 -16.33 12.17 -3.40
C GLN A 366 -15.64 11.01 -2.70
N VAL A 367 -16.43 9.97 -2.41
CA VAL A 367 -15.97 8.71 -1.82
C VAL A 367 -16.63 7.56 -2.58
N HIS A 368 -15.85 6.65 -3.08
CA HIS A 368 -16.34 5.51 -3.86
C HIS A 368 -15.58 4.23 -3.47
N PRO A 369 -16.25 3.10 -3.28
CA PRO A 369 -15.56 1.83 -3.03
C PRO A 369 -14.66 1.47 -4.22
N LEU A 370 -13.49 0.85 -3.96
CA LEU A 370 -12.60 0.36 -5.01
C LEU A 370 -13.28 -0.71 -5.87
N ASP A 371 -14.08 -1.57 -5.24
CA ASP A 371 -14.91 -2.56 -5.93
C ASP A 371 -16.38 -2.43 -5.51
N ARG A 372 -17.25 -2.13 -6.48
CA ARG A 372 -18.69 -2.08 -6.23
C ARG A 372 -19.31 -3.46 -6.15
N THR A 373 -18.82 -4.40 -6.93
CA THR A 373 -19.43 -5.73 -7.09
C THR A 373 -18.55 -6.87 -6.58
N GLN A 374 -17.27 -6.62 -6.30
CA GLN A 374 -16.30 -7.63 -5.88
C GLN A 374 -16.32 -8.87 -6.81
N THR A 375 -16.32 -8.61 -8.12
CA THR A 375 -16.48 -9.66 -9.14
C THR A 375 -15.37 -9.53 -10.17
N GLN A 376 -14.73 -10.68 -10.50
CA GLN A 376 -13.74 -10.75 -11.57
C GLN A 376 -14.44 -10.93 -12.93
N PRO A 377 -14.31 -9.97 -13.87
CA PRO A 377 -14.72 -10.18 -15.25
C PRO A 377 -13.91 -11.29 -15.90
N VAL A 378 -14.59 -12.15 -16.66
CA VAL A 378 -13.96 -13.24 -17.42
C VAL A 378 -14.37 -13.11 -18.88
N GLU A 379 -13.38 -12.98 -19.77
CA GLU A 379 -13.58 -13.04 -21.21
C GLU A 379 -13.71 -14.51 -21.65
N ARG A 380 -14.78 -14.85 -22.36
CA ARG A 380 -14.99 -16.19 -22.90
C ARG A 380 -14.57 -16.23 -24.36
N ILE A 381 -13.54 -17.01 -24.67
CA ILE A 381 -13.08 -17.24 -26.03
C ILE A 381 -13.99 -18.28 -26.68
N THR A 382 -14.60 -17.92 -27.79
CA THR A 382 -15.40 -18.86 -28.60
C THR A 382 -14.53 -19.45 -29.70
N ILE A 383 -14.37 -20.76 -29.69
CA ILE A 383 -13.69 -21.49 -30.75
C ILE A 383 -14.74 -21.77 -31.86
N ARG A 384 -14.42 -21.39 -33.08
CA ARG A 384 -15.25 -21.65 -34.27
C ARG A 384 -14.64 -22.74 -35.11
#